data_e8b32d6546225de4432766c21e63407f
#
_entry.id   e8b32d6546225de4432766c21e63407f
#
_cell.length_a   1.000
_cell.length_b   1.000
_cell.length_c   1.000
_cell.angle_alpha   90.00
_cell.angle_beta   90.00
_cell.angle_gamma   90.00
#
_symmetry.space_group_name_H-M   'P 1'
#
loop_
_entity.id
_entity.type
_entity.pdbx_description
1 polymer ?
#
loop_
_entity_poly.entity_id
_entity_poly.type
_entity_poly.pdbx_seq_one_letter_code
_entity_poly.pdbx_strand_id
1 'polypeptide(L)'
;MNPTHTTLQTRSLFHLAFNVTDLDAARRFYGDVLGCAEGRSTDTWVDFDFFSHQISLHLGEPLKTARTGRVGDHLVPMPHFGLVLLLPEWKALAARLQAAGVDFVLPPQVRFEGEPGEQWTMFFCDPFGNPIEVKGFASLEQVYAS
;
A
#
# COMPACT_ATOMS: atom_id res chain seq x y z
N MET A 1 27.91 18.96 3.05
CA MET A 1 27.11 17.72 3.13
C MET A 1 25.67 18.02 2.79
N ASN A 2 25.05 17.13 2.02
CA ASN A 2 23.67 17.29 1.62
C ASN A 2 22.76 16.86 2.79
N PRO A 3 21.90 17.78 3.33
CA PRO A 3 21.00 17.43 4.43
C PRO A 3 20.05 16.28 4.11
N THR A 4 19.59 16.20 2.86
CA THR A 4 18.72 15.11 2.42
C THR A 4 19.42 13.75 2.57
N HIS A 5 20.70 13.71 2.23
CA HIS A 5 21.49 12.49 2.33
C HIS A 5 21.60 12.02 3.79
N THR A 6 21.89 12.96 4.69
CA THR A 6 21.96 12.68 6.12
C THR A 6 20.65 12.16 6.66
N THR A 7 19.52 12.76 6.23
CA THR A 7 18.20 12.34 6.66
C THR A 7 17.90 10.90 6.22
N LEU A 8 18.27 10.53 4.98
CA LEU A 8 18.07 9.18 4.49
C LEU A 8 18.86 8.15 5.29
N GLN A 9 20.09 8.51 5.71
CA GLN A 9 20.95 7.61 6.48
C GLN A 9 20.38 7.30 7.87
N THR A 10 19.60 8.22 8.43
CA THR A 10 18.98 8.05 9.75
C THR A 10 17.59 7.44 9.68
N ARG A 11 17.05 7.28 8.46
CA ARG A 11 15.71 6.72 8.28
C ARG A 11 15.75 5.21 8.45
N SER A 12 14.79 4.68 9.20
CA SER A 12 14.54 3.25 9.25
C SER A 12 13.54 2.88 8.16
N LEU A 13 13.63 1.64 7.67
CA LEU A 13 12.66 1.09 6.73
C LEU A 13 11.73 0.14 7.48
N PHE A 14 10.45 0.23 7.16
CA PHE A 14 9.49 -0.76 7.62
C PHE A 14 9.66 -2.03 6.77
N HIS A 15 9.60 -3.18 7.43
CA HIS A 15 9.69 -4.49 6.79
C HIS A 15 8.42 -5.28 7.08
N LEU A 16 7.80 -5.82 6.03
CA LEU A 16 6.64 -6.69 6.15
C LEU A 16 6.85 -7.89 5.24
N ALA A 17 6.68 -9.09 5.78
CA ALA A 17 6.72 -10.33 5.02
C ALA A 17 5.35 -10.99 5.05
N PHE A 18 4.87 -11.44 3.91
CA PHE A 18 3.60 -12.14 3.80
C PHE A 18 3.62 -13.08 2.60
N ASN A 19 2.62 -13.94 2.50
CA ASN A 19 2.62 -14.98 1.49
C ASN A 19 1.78 -14.63 0.28
N VAL A 20 2.23 -15.14 -0.85
CA VAL A 20 1.55 -15.11 -2.14
C VAL A 20 1.58 -16.53 -2.71
N THR A 21 0.70 -16.84 -3.64
CA THR A 21 0.65 -18.20 -4.19
C THR A 21 1.41 -18.36 -5.51
N ASP A 22 1.85 -17.24 -6.12
CA ASP A 22 2.53 -17.26 -7.42
C ASP A 22 3.46 -16.05 -7.51
N LEU A 23 4.77 -16.29 -7.59
CA LEU A 23 5.76 -15.21 -7.63
C LEU A 23 5.68 -14.40 -8.93
N ASP A 24 5.39 -15.04 -10.06
CA ASP A 24 5.30 -14.30 -11.32
C ASP A 24 4.08 -13.38 -11.35
N ALA A 25 2.96 -13.83 -10.84
CA ALA A 25 1.78 -12.99 -10.68
C ALA A 25 2.04 -11.85 -9.69
N ALA A 26 2.80 -12.12 -8.61
CA ALA A 26 3.20 -11.08 -7.66
C ALA A 26 4.08 -10.02 -8.33
N ARG A 27 5.03 -10.43 -9.17
CA ARG A 27 5.88 -9.49 -9.91
C ARG A 27 5.06 -8.60 -10.84
N ARG A 28 4.07 -9.17 -11.52
CA ARG A 28 3.17 -8.37 -12.37
C ARG A 28 2.37 -7.35 -11.56
N PHE A 29 1.86 -7.76 -10.42
CA PHE A 29 1.03 -6.86 -9.61
C PHE A 29 1.88 -5.79 -8.91
N TYR A 30 2.85 -6.19 -8.11
CA TYR A 30 3.66 -5.24 -7.34
C TYR A 30 4.63 -4.46 -8.23
N GLY A 31 5.17 -5.10 -9.26
CA GLY A 31 6.08 -4.46 -10.19
C GLY A 31 5.38 -3.62 -11.24
N ASP A 32 4.52 -4.23 -12.03
CA ASP A 32 3.93 -3.54 -13.19
C ASP A 32 2.71 -2.71 -12.83
N VAL A 33 1.80 -3.23 -11.98
CA VAL A 33 0.58 -2.51 -11.64
C VAL A 33 0.87 -1.42 -10.59
N LEU A 34 1.52 -1.76 -9.47
CA LEU A 34 1.85 -0.78 -8.43
C LEU A 34 3.08 0.05 -8.75
N GLY A 35 3.95 -0.41 -9.63
CA GLY A 35 5.13 0.33 -10.04
C GLY A 35 6.31 0.24 -9.07
N CYS A 36 6.37 -0.81 -8.25
CA CYS A 36 7.46 -1.01 -7.30
C CYS A 36 8.67 -1.67 -7.96
N ALA A 37 9.87 -1.27 -7.56
CA ALA A 37 11.10 -1.89 -8.06
C ALA A 37 11.34 -3.22 -7.36
N GLU A 38 11.65 -4.24 -8.14
CA GLU A 38 11.99 -5.56 -7.60
C GLU A 38 13.38 -5.52 -7.00
N GLY A 39 13.53 -6.15 -5.83
CA GLY A 39 14.82 -6.31 -5.16
C GLY A 39 15.39 -7.71 -5.40
N ARG A 40 15.82 -8.36 -4.32
CA ARG A 40 16.38 -9.71 -4.39
C ARG A 40 15.27 -10.75 -4.45
N SER A 41 15.61 -11.95 -4.93
CA SER A 41 14.66 -13.05 -4.98
C SER A 41 15.37 -14.39 -4.96
N THR A 42 14.60 -15.43 -4.63
CA THR A 42 14.96 -16.83 -4.80
C THR A 42 13.78 -17.54 -5.49
N ASP A 43 13.81 -18.84 -5.51
CA ASP A 43 12.70 -19.61 -6.06
C ASP A 43 11.45 -19.56 -5.20
N THR A 44 11.55 -19.10 -3.95
CA THR A 44 10.45 -19.14 -3.00
C THR A 44 10.05 -17.77 -2.44
N TRP A 45 10.77 -16.72 -2.78
CA TRP A 45 10.40 -15.37 -2.32
C TRP A 45 10.95 -14.30 -3.25
N VAL A 46 10.35 -13.11 -3.18
CA VAL A 46 10.80 -11.92 -3.90
C VAL A 46 10.57 -10.69 -3.02
N ASP A 47 11.56 -9.79 -3.01
CA ASP A 47 11.49 -8.52 -2.30
C ASP A 47 11.11 -7.40 -3.27
N PHE A 48 10.38 -6.41 -2.76
CA PHE A 48 10.08 -5.19 -3.49
C PHE A 48 10.38 -3.95 -2.64
N ASP A 49 10.83 -2.91 -3.31
CA ASP A 49 10.85 -1.56 -2.75
C ASP A 49 9.42 -1.01 -2.81
N PHE A 50 8.71 -1.14 -1.70
CA PHE A 50 7.32 -0.75 -1.59
C PHE A 50 7.26 0.70 -1.08
N PHE A 51 7.37 1.65 -2.02
CA PHE A 51 7.33 3.08 -1.72
C PHE A 51 8.32 3.46 -0.61
N SER A 52 9.57 3.00 -0.77
CA SER A 52 10.70 3.20 0.13
C SER A 52 10.70 2.33 1.39
N HIS A 53 9.80 1.35 1.47
CA HIS A 53 9.82 0.34 2.53
C HIS A 53 10.01 -1.04 1.91
N GLN A 54 10.37 -2.00 2.73
CA GLN A 54 10.65 -3.36 2.24
C GLN A 54 9.46 -4.27 2.47
N ILE A 55 8.96 -4.89 1.40
CA ILE A 55 8.06 -6.03 1.54
C ILE A 55 8.74 -7.26 0.95
N SER A 56 8.52 -8.40 1.61
CA SER A 56 9.05 -9.70 1.18
C SER A 56 7.88 -10.65 0.97
N LEU A 57 7.72 -11.11 -0.26
CA LEU A 57 6.61 -11.97 -0.63
C LEU A 57 7.13 -13.40 -0.75
N HIS A 58 6.58 -14.29 0.07
CA HIS A 58 6.99 -15.70 0.13
C HIS A 58 5.89 -16.59 -0.43
N LEU A 59 6.28 -17.71 -1.04
CA LEU A 59 5.29 -18.70 -1.48
C LEU A 59 4.62 -19.35 -0.27
N GLY A 60 3.30 -19.31 -0.22
CA GLY A 60 2.53 -19.89 0.87
C GLY A 60 1.10 -19.37 0.86
N GLU A 61 0.36 -19.68 1.91
CA GLU A 61 -1.00 -19.20 2.04
C GLU A 61 -1.02 -17.70 2.35
N PRO A 62 -1.83 -16.92 1.61
CA PRO A 62 -1.95 -15.48 1.86
C PRO A 62 -2.52 -15.17 3.24
N LEU A 63 -2.59 -13.89 3.58
CA LEU A 63 -3.14 -13.42 4.85
C LEU A 63 -4.55 -13.96 5.06
N LYS A 64 -4.81 -14.50 6.25
CA LYS A 64 -6.16 -14.86 6.66
C LYS A 64 -6.80 -13.65 7.29
N THR A 65 -7.88 -13.17 6.68
CA THR A 65 -8.53 -11.94 7.09
C THR A 65 -10.02 -12.15 7.35
N ALA A 66 -10.60 -11.25 8.11
CA ALA A 66 -12.04 -11.19 8.32
C ALA A 66 -12.48 -9.74 8.21
N ARG A 67 -13.69 -9.49 7.72
CA ARG A 67 -14.21 -8.13 7.56
C ARG A 67 -14.70 -7.59 8.90
N THR A 68 -13.74 -7.22 9.74
CA THR A 68 -13.99 -6.73 11.10
C THR A 68 -13.56 -5.28 11.30
N GLY A 69 -12.77 -4.71 10.37
CA GLY A 69 -12.40 -3.30 10.40
C GLY A 69 -13.54 -2.43 9.89
N ARG A 70 -13.66 -1.21 10.40
CA ARG A 70 -14.72 -0.29 9.97
C ARG A 70 -14.11 0.97 9.38
N VAL A 71 -14.51 1.31 8.16
CA VAL A 71 -14.16 2.55 7.47
C VAL A 71 -15.47 3.22 7.07
N GLY A 72 -15.90 4.24 7.83
CA GLY A 72 -17.23 4.81 7.67
C GLY A 72 -18.29 3.74 7.93
N ASP A 73 -19.17 3.53 6.95
CA ASP A 73 -20.21 2.51 7.02
C ASP A 73 -19.80 1.16 6.43
N HIS A 74 -18.54 1.05 5.99
CA HIS A 74 -18.03 -0.15 5.35
C HIS A 74 -17.25 -1.02 6.31
N LEU A 75 -17.40 -2.33 6.16
CA LEU A 75 -16.54 -3.30 6.83
C LEU A 75 -15.41 -3.67 5.89
N VAL A 76 -14.18 -3.66 6.39
CA VAL A 76 -12.98 -3.96 5.59
C VAL A 76 -12.21 -5.13 6.19
N PRO A 77 -11.43 -5.84 5.36
CA PRO A 77 -10.62 -6.95 5.85
C PRO A 77 -9.60 -6.53 6.89
N MET A 78 -9.41 -7.38 7.90
CA MET A 78 -8.41 -7.23 8.94
C MET A 78 -7.67 -8.56 9.12
N PRO A 79 -6.32 -8.59 9.23
CA PRO A 79 -5.45 -7.41 9.09
C PRO A 79 -5.33 -6.93 7.64
N HIS A 80 -4.90 -5.70 7.47
CA HIS A 80 -4.51 -5.16 6.18
C HIS A 80 -3.28 -4.27 6.36
N PHE A 81 -2.60 -3.96 5.26
CA PHE A 81 -1.44 -3.09 5.27
C PHE A 81 -1.58 -2.07 4.15
N GLY A 82 -0.67 -1.15 4.08
CA GLY A 82 -0.71 -0.18 3.00
C GLY A 82 0.24 0.98 3.19
N LEU A 83 -0.21 2.13 2.72
CA LEU A 83 0.63 3.30 2.58
C LEU A 83 -0.10 4.55 3.01
N VAL A 84 0.69 5.54 3.40
CA VAL A 84 0.24 6.92 3.57
C VAL A 84 1.08 7.75 2.63
N LEU A 85 0.44 8.35 1.63
CA LEU A 85 1.10 9.13 0.59
C LEU A 85 0.68 10.59 0.66
N LEU A 86 1.51 11.47 0.10
CA LEU A 86 1.07 12.82 -0.22
C LEU A 86 0.01 12.75 -1.31
N LEU A 87 -0.93 13.67 -1.27
CA LEU A 87 -2.10 13.63 -2.13
C LEU A 87 -1.78 13.55 -3.64
N PRO A 88 -0.79 14.29 -4.18
CA PRO A 88 -0.46 14.14 -5.60
C PRO A 88 -0.01 12.72 -5.97
N GLU A 89 0.78 12.08 -5.12
CA GLU A 89 1.23 10.70 -5.34
C GLU A 89 0.07 9.71 -5.19
N TRP A 90 -0.82 9.96 -4.22
CA TRP A 90 -2.02 9.15 -4.03
C TRP A 90 -2.91 9.19 -5.26
N LYS A 91 -3.15 10.40 -5.81
CA LYS A 91 -3.97 10.57 -7.02
C LYS A 91 -3.36 9.87 -8.23
N ALA A 92 -2.04 9.96 -8.39
CA ALA A 92 -1.34 9.28 -9.48
C ALA A 92 -1.48 7.75 -9.37
N LEU A 93 -1.33 7.22 -8.15
CA LEU A 93 -1.50 5.79 -7.92
C LEU A 93 -2.94 5.34 -8.16
N ALA A 94 -3.92 6.11 -7.69
CA ALA A 94 -5.33 5.82 -7.92
C ALA A 94 -5.65 5.73 -9.41
N ALA A 95 -5.17 6.68 -10.20
CA ALA A 95 -5.37 6.67 -11.64
C ALA A 95 -4.71 5.45 -12.30
N ARG A 96 -3.53 5.08 -11.85
CA ARG A 96 -2.80 3.91 -12.34
C ARG A 96 -3.56 2.62 -12.07
N LEU A 97 -4.10 2.47 -10.86
CA LEU A 97 -4.86 1.28 -10.47
C LEU A 97 -6.20 1.19 -11.22
N GLN A 98 -6.87 2.32 -11.41
CA GLN A 98 -8.11 2.38 -12.19
C GLN A 98 -7.85 2.00 -13.65
N ALA A 99 -6.76 2.51 -14.24
CA ALA A 99 -6.39 2.17 -15.61
C ALA A 99 -6.04 0.67 -15.77
N ALA A 100 -5.49 0.06 -14.72
CA ALA A 100 -5.17 -1.36 -14.72
C ALA A 100 -6.39 -2.26 -14.46
N GLY A 101 -7.55 -1.68 -14.20
CA GLY A 101 -8.77 -2.46 -13.97
C GLY A 101 -8.81 -3.15 -12.61
N VAL A 102 -8.10 -2.63 -11.61
CA VAL A 102 -8.09 -3.22 -10.26
C VAL A 102 -9.48 -3.11 -9.64
N ASP A 103 -9.94 -4.20 -9.03
CA ASP A 103 -11.19 -4.21 -8.29
C ASP A 103 -10.97 -3.61 -6.90
N PHE A 104 -11.77 -2.61 -6.55
CA PHE A 104 -11.64 -1.95 -5.26
C PHE A 104 -12.63 -2.50 -4.24
N VAL A 105 -12.13 -2.75 -3.02
CA VAL A 105 -13.00 -2.97 -1.85
C VAL A 105 -13.69 -1.67 -1.50
N LEU A 106 -12.93 -0.56 -1.49
CA LEU A 106 -13.43 0.80 -1.42
C LEU A 106 -12.80 1.59 -2.57
N PRO A 107 -13.61 2.12 -3.49
CA PRO A 107 -13.04 2.95 -4.57
C PRO A 107 -12.43 4.24 -4.00
N PRO A 108 -11.54 4.88 -4.78
CA PRO A 108 -10.93 6.14 -4.36
C PRO A 108 -11.99 7.15 -3.90
N GLN A 109 -11.82 7.67 -2.68
CA GLN A 109 -12.78 8.60 -2.07
C GLN A 109 -12.12 9.47 -1.02
N VAL A 110 -12.79 10.57 -0.67
CA VAL A 110 -12.35 11.47 0.40
C VAL A 110 -13.17 11.22 1.66
N ARG A 111 -12.51 11.32 2.84
CA ARG A 111 -13.15 11.25 4.15
C ARG A 111 -12.83 12.52 4.92
N PHE A 112 -13.78 12.95 5.76
CA PHE A 112 -13.63 14.15 6.60
C PHE A 112 -13.31 15.39 5.76
N GLU A 113 -13.97 15.51 4.59
CA GLU A 113 -13.72 16.60 3.66
C GLU A 113 -13.96 17.96 4.33
N GLY A 114 -12.97 18.87 4.19
CA GLY A 114 -13.03 20.19 4.78
C GLY A 114 -12.66 20.24 6.25
N GLU A 115 -12.35 19.12 6.89
CA GLU A 115 -11.99 19.05 8.31
C GLU A 115 -10.48 18.84 8.48
N PRO A 116 -9.93 19.10 9.69
CA PRO A 116 -8.48 18.91 9.90
C PRO A 116 -7.96 17.51 9.60
N GLY A 117 -8.79 16.49 9.78
CA GLY A 117 -8.41 15.11 9.48
C GLY A 117 -8.74 14.65 8.07
N GLU A 118 -8.97 15.59 7.13
CA GLU A 118 -9.30 15.23 5.74
C GLU A 118 -8.27 14.25 5.18
N GLN A 119 -8.75 13.13 4.68
CA GLN A 119 -7.92 12.12 4.06
C GLN A 119 -8.63 11.50 2.86
N TRP A 120 -7.82 11.12 1.89
CA TRP A 120 -8.28 10.37 0.73
C TRP A 120 -7.90 8.92 0.96
N THR A 121 -8.75 8.00 0.57
CA THR A 121 -8.48 6.57 0.78
C THR A 121 -8.97 5.74 -0.39
N MET A 122 -8.33 4.60 -0.56
CA MET A 122 -8.76 3.53 -1.45
C MET A 122 -8.33 2.20 -0.85
N PHE A 123 -9.07 1.16 -1.14
CA PHE A 123 -8.84 -0.16 -0.57
C PHE A 123 -9.01 -1.22 -1.65
N PHE A 124 -8.02 -2.07 -1.81
CA PHE A 124 -8.04 -3.13 -2.81
C PHE A 124 -7.27 -4.34 -2.30
N CYS A 125 -7.36 -5.46 -3.02
CA CYS A 125 -6.57 -6.65 -2.68
C CYS A 125 -5.58 -6.93 -3.80
N ASP A 126 -4.46 -7.56 -3.45
CA ASP A 126 -3.58 -8.13 -4.46
C ASP A 126 -4.26 -9.36 -5.09
N PRO A 127 -3.69 -9.97 -6.14
CA PRO A 127 -4.33 -11.11 -6.81
C PRO A 127 -4.56 -12.33 -5.90
N PHE A 128 -3.95 -12.35 -4.74
CA PHE A 128 -4.01 -13.48 -3.79
C PHE A 128 -4.94 -13.21 -2.62
N GLY A 129 -5.59 -12.04 -2.62
CA GLY A 129 -6.50 -11.65 -1.54
C GLY A 129 -5.85 -10.91 -0.38
N ASN A 130 -4.57 -10.57 -0.45
CA ASN A 130 -3.93 -9.76 0.58
C ASN A 130 -4.45 -8.32 0.49
N PRO A 131 -5.04 -7.78 1.59
CA PRO A 131 -5.72 -6.48 1.51
C PRO A 131 -4.77 -5.30 1.72
N ILE A 132 -4.96 -4.25 0.92
CA ILE A 132 -4.11 -3.06 0.91
C ILE A 132 -4.97 -1.82 0.98
N GLU A 133 -4.68 -0.94 1.94
CA GLU A 133 -5.30 0.38 2.00
C GLU A 133 -4.25 1.44 1.72
N VAL A 134 -4.58 2.43 0.88
CA VAL A 134 -3.68 3.56 0.61
C VAL A 134 -4.39 4.86 0.95
N LYS A 135 -3.79 5.61 1.87
CA LYS A 135 -4.31 6.89 2.32
C LYS A 135 -3.51 8.03 1.71
N GLY A 136 -4.18 9.12 1.42
CA GLY A 136 -3.56 10.34 0.88
C GLY A 136 -3.88 11.54 1.75
N PHE A 137 -2.88 12.37 1.99
CA PHE A 137 -3.02 13.60 2.77
C PHE A 137 -2.35 14.75 2.03
N ALA A 138 -2.90 15.95 2.18
CA ALA A 138 -2.27 17.16 1.64
C ALA A 138 -0.90 17.41 2.29
N SER A 139 -0.77 17.03 3.57
CA SER A 139 0.48 17.10 4.34
C SER A 139 0.56 15.90 5.24
N LEU A 140 1.75 15.28 5.35
CA LEU A 140 1.93 14.12 6.23
C LEU A 140 1.73 14.47 7.70
N GLU A 141 1.84 15.73 8.08
CA GLU A 141 1.54 16.18 9.45
C GLU A 141 0.08 15.94 9.81
N GLN A 142 -0.81 15.89 8.84
CA GLN A 142 -2.24 15.69 9.08
C GLN A 142 -2.61 14.25 9.42
N VAL A 143 -1.69 13.31 9.24
CA VAL A 143 -1.95 11.88 9.49
C VAL A 143 -2.44 11.64 10.91
N TYR A 144 -1.90 12.40 11.87
CA TYR A 144 -2.25 12.28 13.28
C TYR A 144 -3.10 13.45 13.78
N ALA A 145 -3.57 14.29 12.89
CA ALA A 145 -4.43 15.42 13.27
C ALA A 145 -5.83 14.92 13.65
N SER A 146 -6.43 15.58 14.64
CA SER A 146 -7.77 15.25 15.13
C SER A 146 -8.77 16.36 14.82
#